data_98c5df90e393e31a03a7559e2501dcfd
#
_entry.id   98c5df90e393e31a03a7559e2501dcfd
#
_cell.length_a   1.000
_cell.length_b   1.000
_cell.length_c   1.000
_cell.angle_alpha   90.00
_cell.angle_beta   90.00
_cell.angle_gamma   90.00
#
_symmetry.space_group_name_H-M   'P 1'
#
loop_
_entity.id
_entity.type
_entity.pdbx_description
1 polymer ?
#
loop_
_entity_poly.entity_id
_entity_poly.type
_entity_poly.pdbx_seq_one_letter_code
_entity_poly.pdbx_strand_id
1 'polypeptide(L)'
;MKQYETVIGLEVHVELATKTKIFCGCSTEFGGAPNTHTCPVCTGMPGSLPVLNKKVVEFALKAGLAANCQIHQYCKFDRKNYFYPDNPQNYQISQLYLPICHDGWVEIETSAGKKKILIHEMHMEEDAGKLIHDEWEDCSLVDYNRSGVPLIEIVSEPDMRSSEEVIAYLEKLRCMMQYLGVSDCKLQEGSMRADVNLSVREVGAEEFGTRTEMKNLNSFKAIARAIEGERERQIELIEEGKVVTQETRRWDDNKEYSYAMRSKEDAKDYRYFPDPDLPPIHISDAWIEKIKAEQPELREVKQARYQEEYGLPAYDAGILTESRHLAGLFEETAAIYGNAKKTANWFMGEVLRLTKDKAMDPEQVSFSPKHLADLLVMVEKSEVSPQNAKKVFEKVFEEDIDPVAYIEEHGLKIVEDTGLLEETINRILDANPGPLSELLGGKDKVMGFFVGQIMKEMKGKANPASVRETLMKEVEKRK
;
A
#
# COMPACT_ATOMS: atom_id res chain seq x y z
N MET A 1 22.89 -18.42 -30.19
CA MET A 1 21.61 -18.63 -29.47
C MET A 1 20.68 -17.53 -29.89
N LYS A 2 19.45 -17.85 -30.23
CA LYS A 2 18.41 -16.84 -30.46
C LYS A 2 18.17 -16.10 -29.16
N GLN A 3 17.96 -14.78 -29.23
CA GLN A 3 17.58 -13.97 -28.08
C GLN A 3 16.08 -13.72 -28.15
N TYR A 4 15.41 -13.90 -27.02
CA TYR A 4 13.97 -13.72 -26.90
C TYR A 4 13.64 -12.54 -26.00
N GLU A 5 12.61 -11.81 -26.37
CA GLU A 5 11.98 -10.81 -25.49
C GLU A 5 10.58 -11.24 -25.09
N THR A 6 10.20 -10.91 -23.88
CA THR A 6 8.85 -11.12 -23.38
C THR A 6 8.02 -9.87 -23.65
N VAL A 7 6.76 -10.06 -24.04
CA VAL A 7 5.79 -8.98 -24.25
C VAL A 7 4.63 -9.21 -23.30
N ILE A 8 4.37 -8.24 -22.42
CA ILE A 8 3.40 -8.40 -21.32
C ILE A 8 2.43 -7.24 -21.31
N GLY A 9 1.14 -7.57 -21.26
CA GLY A 9 0.04 -6.67 -20.94
C GLY A 9 -0.72 -7.19 -19.72
N LEU A 10 -1.37 -6.31 -18.99
CA LEU A 10 -2.12 -6.61 -17.78
C LEU A 10 -3.58 -6.17 -17.90
N GLU A 11 -4.46 -6.97 -17.31
CA GLU A 11 -5.81 -6.60 -16.92
C GLU A 11 -5.85 -6.53 -15.40
N VAL A 12 -6.06 -5.33 -14.85
CA VAL A 12 -6.02 -5.10 -13.39
C VAL A 12 -7.41 -4.69 -12.92
N HIS A 13 -8.02 -5.54 -12.10
CA HIS A 13 -9.31 -5.29 -11.48
C HIS A 13 -9.10 -4.67 -10.10
N VAL A 14 -9.81 -3.58 -9.82
CA VAL A 14 -9.74 -2.87 -8.54
C VAL A 14 -11.14 -2.67 -7.99
N GLU A 15 -11.45 -3.26 -6.83
CA GLU A 15 -12.70 -3.01 -6.12
C GLU A 15 -12.71 -1.58 -5.56
N LEU A 16 -13.79 -0.85 -5.81
CA LEU A 16 -13.93 0.52 -5.36
C LEU A 16 -14.49 0.60 -3.94
N ALA A 17 -13.87 1.40 -3.10
CA ALA A 17 -14.22 1.58 -1.68
C ALA A 17 -15.50 2.41 -1.48
N THR A 18 -16.57 2.06 -2.18
CA THR A 18 -17.89 2.65 -1.98
C THR A 18 -18.61 1.96 -0.83
N LYS A 19 -19.54 2.64 -0.17
CA LYS A 19 -20.34 2.05 0.91
C LYS A 19 -21.41 1.09 0.40
N THR A 20 -21.83 1.26 -0.84
CA THR A 20 -22.88 0.46 -1.49
C THR A 20 -22.43 -0.04 -2.83
N LYS A 21 -23.03 -1.12 -3.28
CA LYS A 21 -22.79 -1.76 -4.58
C LYS A 21 -23.05 -0.82 -5.76
N ILE A 22 -22.58 -1.23 -6.95
CA ILE A 22 -22.66 -0.38 -8.16
C ILE A 22 -24.09 -0.08 -8.58
N PHE A 23 -25.01 -1.03 -8.44
CA PHE A 23 -26.39 -0.89 -8.95
C PHE A 23 -27.47 -1.05 -7.90
N CYS A 24 -27.12 -1.18 -6.60
CA CYS A 24 -28.09 -1.29 -5.51
C CYS A 24 -27.53 -0.71 -4.20
N GLY A 25 -28.36 -0.68 -3.15
CA GLY A 25 -27.99 -0.14 -1.83
C GLY A 25 -27.36 -1.14 -0.86
N CYS A 26 -27.03 -2.38 -1.28
CA CYS A 26 -26.39 -3.36 -0.40
C CYS A 26 -24.98 -2.96 -0.03
N SER A 27 -24.53 -3.36 1.17
CA SER A 27 -23.16 -3.09 1.65
C SER A 27 -22.11 -3.77 0.77
N THR A 28 -20.95 -3.10 0.64
CA THR A 28 -19.74 -3.65 0.03
C THR A 28 -18.74 -4.14 1.07
N GLU A 29 -19.11 -4.16 2.36
CA GLU A 29 -18.23 -4.55 3.45
C GLU A 29 -17.77 -6.01 3.30
N PHE A 30 -16.45 -6.21 3.41
CA PHE A 30 -15.81 -7.53 3.34
C PHE A 30 -16.04 -8.33 4.63
N GLY A 31 -16.18 -9.66 4.52
CA GLY A 31 -16.20 -10.57 5.68
C GLY A 31 -17.57 -10.75 6.34
N GLY A 32 -18.66 -10.25 5.75
CA GLY A 32 -20.03 -10.54 6.21
C GLY A 32 -20.39 -12.02 6.08
N ALA A 33 -21.35 -12.49 6.88
CA ALA A 33 -21.87 -13.85 6.73
C ALA A 33 -22.41 -14.08 5.30
N PRO A 34 -22.25 -15.28 4.71
CA PRO A 34 -22.63 -15.53 3.32
C PRO A 34 -24.07 -15.12 3.01
N ASN A 35 -24.27 -14.47 1.88
CA ASN A 35 -25.56 -14.02 1.37
C ASN A 35 -26.35 -13.05 2.28
N THR A 36 -25.67 -12.30 3.15
CA THR A 36 -26.31 -11.28 4.02
C THR A 36 -26.30 -9.87 3.40
N HIS A 37 -25.39 -9.60 2.48
CA HIS A 37 -25.30 -8.32 1.75
C HIS A 37 -25.93 -8.44 0.35
N THR A 38 -27.17 -8.89 0.29
CA THR A 38 -27.86 -9.18 -0.98
C THR A 38 -29.26 -8.57 -1.03
N CYS A 39 -29.75 -8.29 -2.23
CA CYS A 39 -31.10 -7.85 -2.51
C CYS A 39 -31.56 -8.39 -3.88
N PRO A 40 -32.85 -8.22 -4.27
CA PRO A 40 -33.32 -8.67 -5.58
C PRO A 40 -32.51 -8.16 -6.78
N VAL A 41 -31.91 -6.98 -6.69
CA VAL A 41 -31.10 -6.42 -7.80
C VAL A 41 -29.78 -7.19 -7.96
N CYS A 42 -28.96 -7.27 -6.92
CA CYS A 42 -27.64 -7.92 -7.03
C CYS A 42 -27.71 -9.46 -7.06
N THR A 43 -28.88 -10.04 -6.82
CA THR A 43 -29.16 -11.48 -7.06
C THR A 43 -29.88 -11.75 -8.38
N GLY A 44 -30.06 -10.72 -9.23
CA GLY A 44 -30.62 -10.88 -10.57
C GLY A 44 -32.07 -11.37 -10.61
N MET A 45 -32.89 -11.04 -9.63
CA MET A 45 -34.28 -11.50 -9.59
C MET A 45 -35.13 -10.83 -10.68
N PRO A 46 -36.06 -11.56 -11.31
CA PRO A 46 -36.91 -11.02 -12.35
C PRO A 46 -37.69 -9.77 -11.90
N GLY A 47 -37.66 -8.74 -12.73
CA GLY A 47 -38.34 -7.45 -12.48
C GLY A 47 -37.57 -6.45 -11.65
N SER A 48 -36.38 -6.78 -11.15
CA SER A 48 -35.48 -5.81 -10.51
C SER A 48 -34.74 -4.99 -11.58
N LEU A 49 -34.48 -3.70 -11.29
CA LEU A 49 -33.77 -2.81 -12.18
C LEU A 49 -32.52 -2.21 -11.49
N PRO A 50 -31.39 -2.11 -12.21
CA PRO A 50 -30.17 -1.49 -11.69
C PRO A 50 -30.33 0.03 -11.58
N VAL A 51 -29.68 0.62 -10.56
CA VAL A 51 -29.57 2.08 -10.41
C VAL A 51 -28.11 2.42 -10.13
N LEU A 52 -27.47 3.15 -11.05
CA LEU A 52 -26.04 3.45 -10.96
C LEU A 52 -25.68 4.29 -9.74
N ASN A 53 -24.70 3.82 -9.00
CA ASN A 53 -24.10 4.54 -7.87
C ASN A 53 -23.17 5.66 -8.42
N LYS A 54 -23.56 6.92 -8.19
CA LYS A 54 -22.79 8.09 -8.62
C LYS A 54 -21.35 8.07 -8.11
N LYS A 55 -21.11 7.53 -6.89
CA LYS A 55 -19.77 7.48 -6.30
C LYS A 55 -18.81 6.59 -7.07
N VAL A 56 -19.31 5.55 -7.72
CA VAL A 56 -18.53 4.68 -8.61
C VAL A 56 -17.98 5.48 -9.79
N VAL A 57 -18.82 6.30 -10.42
CA VAL A 57 -18.40 7.19 -11.52
C VAL A 57 -17.36 8.20 -11.05
N GLU A 58 -17.56 8.81 -9.87
CA GLU A 58 -16.58 9.73 -9.27
C GLU A 58 -15.23 9.06 -9.02
N PHE A 59 -15.22 7.83 -8.52
CA PHE A 59 -14.00 7.08 -8.28
C PHE A 59 -13.30 6.66 -9.56
N ALA A 60 -14.04 6.21 -10.57
CA ALA A 60 -13.49 5.89 -11.88
C ALA A 60 -12.86 7.14 -12.54
N LEU A 61 -13.51 8.30 -12.47
CA LEU A 61 -12.96 9.57 -12.96
C LEU A 61 -11.69 9.96 -12.20
N LYS A 62 -11.65 9.82 -10.87
CA LYS A 62 -10.43 10.08 -10.08
C LYS A 62 -9.28 9.20 -10.53
N ALA A 63 -9.53 7.91 -10.67
CA ALA A 63 -8.53 6.94 -11.11
C ALA A 63 -8.02 7.25 -12.52
N GLY A 64 -8.93 7.48 -13.48
CA GLY A 64 -8.58 7.80 -14.85
C GLY A 64 -7.79 9.09 -15.00
N LEU A 65 -8.19 10.16 -14.33
CA LEU A 65 -7.46 11.43 -14.34
C LEU A 65 -6.05 11.31 -13.75
N ALA A 66 -5.89 10.55 -12.66
CA ALA A 66 -4.58 10.29 -12.07
C ALA A 66 -3.68 9.43 -12.96
N ALA A 67 -4.28 8.55 -13.75
CA ALA A 67 -3.59 7.73 -14.75
C ALA A 67 -3.45 8.44 -16.12
N ASN A 68 -3.63 9.76 -16.18
CA ASN A 68 -3.53 10.58 -17.39
C ASN A 68 -4.43 10.11 -18.55
N CYS A 69 -5.55 9.46 -18.25
CA CYS A 69 -6.51 9.03 -19.27
C CYS A 69 -7.33 10.20 -19.83
N GLN A 70 -7.75 10.04 -21.07
CA GLN A 70 -8.83 10.83 -21.64
C GLN A 70 -10.18 10.31 -21.12
N ILE A 71 -11.14 11.20 -20.93
CA ILE A 71 -12.47 10.85 -20.40
C ILE A 71 -13.49 10.87 -21.53
N HIS A 72 -14.23 9.77 -21.70
CA HIS A 72 -15.42 9.79 -22.54
C HIS A 72 -16.55 10.55 -21.82
N GLN A 73 -16.87 11.74 -22.33
CA GLN A 73 -17.96 12.55 -21.77
C GLN A 73 -19.35 11.94 -21.99
N TYR A 74 -19.44 11.00 -22.92
CA TYR A 74 -20.59 10.15 -23.17
C TYR A 74 -20.13 8.70 -23.11
N CYS A 75 -20.54 7.97 -22.09
CA CYS A 75 -20.25 6.54 -21.96
C CYS A 75 -21.52 5.77 -21.55
N LYS A 76 -21.49 4.47 -21.71
CA LYS A 76 -22.62 3.59 -21.41
C LYS A 76 -22.15 2.24 -20.92
N PHE A 77 -23.07 1.51 -20.29
CA PHE A 77 -22.88 0.12 -19.94
C PHE A 77 -23.34 -0.82 -21.04
N ASP A 78 -22.67 -1.96 -21.12
CA ASP A 78 -22.98 -3.07 -21.99
C ASP A 78 -23.17 -4.35 -21.16
N ARG A 79 -23.94 -5.31 -21.69
CA ARG A 79 -24.08 -6.63 -21.09
C ARG A 79 -23.10 -7.61 -21.71
N LYS A 80 -22.24 -8.21 -20.86
CA LYS A 80 -21.34 -9.32 -21.20
C LYS A 80 -22.05 -10.63 -20.81
N ASN A 81 -22.58 -11.35 -21.80
CA ASN A 81 -23.44 -12.49 -21.55
C ASN A 81 -22.64 -13.79 -21.38
N TYR A 82 -22.75 -14.40 -20.21
CA TYR A 82 -22.22 -15.73 -19.93
C TYR A 82 -22.94 -16.38 -18.76
N PHE A 83 -23.01 -17.73 -18.78
CA PHE A 83 -23.66 -18.50 -17.71
C PHE A 83 -22.61 -19.06 -16.78
N TYR A 84 -22.68 -18.64 -15.52
CA TYR A 84 -21.88 -19.20 -14.45
C TYR A 84 -22.61 -19.03 -13.11
N PRO A 85 -22.48 -19.97 -12.14
CA PRO A 85 -23.26 -19.91 -10.90
C PRO A 85 -23.09 -18.65 -10.07
N ASP A 86 -21.92 -17.99 -10.14
CA ASP A 86 -21.63 -16.74 -9.44
C ASP A 86 -22.11 -15.48 -10.18
N ASN A 87 -22.63 -15.64 -11.41
CA ASN A 87 -23.22 -14.59 -12.23
C ASN A 87 -24.75 -14.73 -12.25
N PRO A 88 -25.48 -14.20 -11.25
CA PRO A 88 -26.87 -14.57 -10.99
C PRO A 88 -27.85 -14.16 -12.08
N GLN A 89 -27.54 -13.10 -12.83
CA GLN A 89 -28.39 -12.63 -13.93
C GLN A 89 -27.97 -13.19 -15.29
N ASN A 90 -26.95 -14.06 -15.33
CA ASN A 90 -26.39 -14.65 -16.56
C ASN A 90 -25.75 -13.65 -17.52
N TYR A 91 -25.51 -12.44 -17.09
CA TYR A 91 -24.68 -11.43 -17.74
C TYR A 91 -24.00 -10.58 -16.68
N GLN A 92 -22.87 -10.01 -17.01
CA GLN A 92 -22.17 -9.01 -16.22
C GLN A 92 -22.37 -7.65 -16.86
N ILE A 93 -22.72 -6.65 -16.08
CA ILE A 93 -22.79 -5.27 -16.57
C ILE A 93 -21.36 -4.70 -16.54
N SER A 94 -20.88 -4.27 -17.71
CA SER A 94 -19.52 -3.78 -17.94
C SER A 94 -19.55 -2.68 -19.01
N GLN A 95 -18.41 -2.25 -19.54
CA GLN A 95 -18.34 -1.27 -20.65
C GLN A 95 -17.35 -1.80 -21.70
N LEU A 96 -17.82 -2.10 -22.90
CA LEU A 96 -16.95 -2.53 -23.99
C LEU A 96 -16.73 -1.42 -25.02
N TYR A 97 -17.81 -0.83 -25.53
CA TYR A 97 -17.72 0.06 -26.70
C TYR A 97 -17.36 1.51 -26.35
N LEU A 98 -17.76 1.96 -25.16
CA LEU A 98 -17.52 3.32 -24.68
C LEU A 98 -17.12 3.28 -23.20
N PRO A 99 -15.89 2.83 -22.89
CA PRO A 99 -15.36 2.83 -21.55
C PRO A 99 -15.27 4.26 -21.01
N ILE A 100 -15.34 4.44 -19.69
CA ILE A 100 -15.30 5.78 -19.11
C ILE A 100 -13.97 6.50 -19.37
N CYS A 101 -12.85 5.78 -19.44
CA CYS A 101 -11.52 6.32 -19.67
C CYS A 101 -10.77 5.52 -20.74
N HIS A 102 -9.88 6.20 -21.49
CA HIS A 102 -9.05 5.58 -22.51
C HIS A 102 -7.73 6.35 -22.71
N ASP A 103 -6.77 5.76 -23.43
CA ASP A 103 -5.49 6.37 -23.83
C ASP A 103 -4.75 7.05 -22.68
N GLY A 104 -4.59 6.33 -21.57
CA GLY A 104 -3.86 6.79 -20.40
C GLY A 104 -2.40 6.32 -20.36
N TRP A 105 -1.71 6.70 -19.31
CA TRP A 105 -0.35 6.20 -19.04
C TRP A 105 0.04 6.42 -17.58
N VAL A 106 0.96 5.60 -17.10
CA VAL A 106 1.67 5.80 -15.83
C VAL A 106 3.16 5.64 -16.04
N GLU A 107 3.97 6.38 -15.29
CA GLU A 107 5.43 6.21 -15.28
C GLU A 107 5.82 5.27 -14.15
N ILE A 108 6.58 4.24 -14.49
CA ILE A 108 7.21 3.31 -13.56
C ILE A 108 8.71 3.58 -13.48
N GLU A 109 9.34 3.17 -12.39
CA GLU A 109 10.79 3.22 -12.20
C GLU A 109 11.30 1.83 -11.82
N THR A 110 12.32 1.36 -12.53
CA THR A 110 12.95 0.06 -12.35
C THR A 110 14.47 0.20 -12.29
N SER A 111 15.19 -0.88 -12.09
CA SER A 111 16.65 -0.90 -12.17
C SER A 111 17.19 -0.41 -13.54
N ALA A 112 16.38 -0.52 -14.61
CA ALA A 112 16.71 -0.04 -15.96
C ALA A 112 16.38 1.45 -16.18
N GLY A 113 15.75 2.12 -15.21
CA GLY A 113 15.33 3.52 -15.27
C GLY A 113 13.83 3.72 -15.39
N LYS A 114 13.43 4.91 -15.79
CA LYS A 114 12.01 5.30 -15.92
C LYS A 114 11.43 4.87 -17.25
N LYS A 115 10.19 4.39 -17.21
CA LYS A 115 9.45 3.96 -18.40
C LYS A 115 7.97 4.33 -18.27
N LYS A 116 7.38 4.80 -19.37
CA LYS A 116 5.93 4.97 -19.47
C LYS A 116 5.31 3.65 -19.91
N ILE A 117 4.26 3.26 -19.19
CA ILE A 117 3.37 2.16 -19.56
C ILE A 117 2.04 2.77 -19.96
N LEU A 118 1.60 2.47 -21.17
CA LEU A 118 0.35 2.97 -21.70
C LEU A 118 -0.83 2.16 -21.15
N ILE A 119 -1.94 2.85 -20.94
CA ILE A 119 -3.22 2.27 -20.54
C ILE A 119 -4.15 2.39 -21.75
N HIS A 120 -4.59 1.26 -22.27
CA HIS A 120 -5.52 1.19 -23.38
C HIS A 120 -6.86 1.79 -22.98
N GLU A 121 -7.43 1.25 -21.90
CA GLU A 121 -8.71 1.70 -21.36
C GLU A 121 -8.82 1.44 -19.85
N MET A 122 -9.79 2.10 -19.25
CA MET A 122 -10.28 1.83 -17.92
C MET A 122 -11.79 1.90 -17.94
N HIS A 123 -12.47 0.85 -17.50
CA HIS A 123 -13.92 0.79 -17.53
C HIS A 123 -14.50 0.34 -16.20
N MET A 124 -15.77 0.68 -15.99
CA MET A 124 -16.52 0.29 -14.79
C MET A 124 -17.26 -1.02 -15.04
N GLU A 125 -17.29 -1.88 -14.05
CA GLU A 125 -18.05 -3.13 -14.08
C GLU A 125 -18.51 -3.58 -12.71
N GLU A 126 -19.37 -4.59 -12.64
CA GLU A 126 -19.75 -5.25 -11.39
C GLU A 126 -18.94 -6.52 -11.17
N ASP A 127 -18.59 -6.81 -9.91
CA ASP A 127 -17.95 -8.09 -9.56
C ASP A 127 -18.99 -9.22 -9.53
N ALA A 128 -18.53 -10.45 -9.78
CA ALA A 128 -19.31 -11.67 -9.64
C ALA A 128 -19.38 -12.14 -8.17
N GLY A 129 -20.27 -13.07 -7.86
CA GLY A 129 -20.31 -13.75 -6.58
C GLY A 129 -19.05 -14.60 -6.32
N LYS A 130 -19.04 -15.32 -5.22
CA LYS A 130 -17.96 -16.23 -4.87
C LYS A 130 -18.45 -17.67 -4.90
N LEU A 131 -17.72 -18.55 -5.59
CA LEU A 131 -17.94 -19.99 -5.54
C LEU A 131 -17.02 -20.63 -4.51
N ILE A 132 -17.58 -21.50 -3.71
CA ILE A 132 -16.88 -22.33 -2.73
C ILE A 132 -17.17 -23.78 -3.11
N HIS A 133 -16.15 -24.47 -3.63
CA HIS A 133 -16.26 -25.90 -3.95
C HIS A 133 -16.07 -26.69 -2.66
N ASP A 134 -17.05 -27.54 -2.36
CA ASP A 134 -16.94 -28.46 -1.23
C ASP A 134 -16.05 -29.65 -1.62
N GLU A 135 -15.08 -30.00 -0.76
CA GLU A 135 -14.16 -31.10 -1.01
C GLU A 135 -14.77 -32.47 -0.66
N TRP A 136 -15.86 -32.48 0.11
CA TRP A 136 -16.48 -33.68 0.65
C TRP A 136 -17.82 -34.04 -0.02
N GLU A 137 -18.53 -33.01 -0.50
CA GLU A 137 -19.80 -33.18 -1.21
C GLU A 137 -19.62 -32.70 -2.67
N ASP A 138 -20.23 -33.42 -3.61
CA ASP A 138 -20.24 -33.03 -5.04
C ASP A 138 -21.18 -31.84 -5.27
N CYS A 139 -20.83 -30.73 -4.60
CA CYS A 139 -21.60 -29.48 -4.69
C CYS A 139 -20.68 -28.24 -4.65
N SER A 140 -21.23 -27.12 -5.06
CA SER A 140 -20.62 -25.79 -4.94
C SER A 140 -21.58 -24.86 -4.24
N LEU A 141 -21.11 -24.20 -3.19
CA LEU A 141 -21.85 -23.15 -2.50
C LEU A 141 -21.60 -21.81 -3.18
N VAL A 142 -22.61 -20.97 -3.25
CA VAL A 142 -22.53 -19.65 -3.89
C VAL A 142 -22.81 -18.58 -2.85
N ASP A 143 -21.87 -17.65 -2.70
CA ASP A 143 -22.01 -16.45 -1.88
C ASP A 143 -22.10 -15.21 -2.79
N TYR A 144 -23.25 -14.54 -2.78
CA TYR A 144 -23.52 -13.34 -3.55
C TYR A 144 -23.20 -12.03 -2.82
N ASN A 145 -22.54 -12.06 -1.67
CA ASN A 145 -22.15 -10.84 -0.98
C ASN A 145 -21.26 -9.95 -1.87
N ARG A 146 -20.37 -10.55 -2.67
CA ARG A 146 -19.52 -9.82 -3.60
C ARG A 146 -20.23 -9.44 -4.91
N SER A 147 -21.28 -10.14 -5.32
CA SER A 147 -22.02 -9.85 -6.55
C SER A 147 -22.53 -8.41 -6.59
N GLY A 148 -22.11 -7.64 -7.59
CA GLY A 148 -22.42 -6.22 -7.75
C GLY A 148 -21.50 -5.28 -6.95
N VAL A 149 -20.44 -5.76 -6.32
CA VAL A 149 -19.38 -4.88 -5.78
C VAL A 149 -18.76 -4.12 -6.94
N PRO A 150 -18.59 -2.78 -6.84
CA PRO A 150 -18.09 -1.98 -7.94
C PRO A 150 -16.62 -2.28 -8.23
N LEU A 151 -16.31 -2.51 -9.51
CA LEU A 151 -14.94 -2.65 -10.02
C LEU A 151 -14.63 -1.57 -11.05
N ILE A 152 -13.35 -1.24 -11.14
CA ILE A 152 -12.76 -0.74 -12.39
C ILE A 152 -11.76 -1.79 -12.89
N GLU A 153 -11.81 -2.06 -14.18
CA GLU A 153 -10.79 -2.82 -14.89
C GLU A 153 -9.88 -1.86 -15.64
N ILE A 154 -8.57 -2.03 -15.45
CA ILE A 154 -7.52 -1.22 -16.07
C ILE A 154 -6.76 -2.13 -17.02
N VAL A 155 -6.87 -1.87 -18.32
CA VAL A 155 -6.22 -2.63 -19.37
C VAL A 155 -4.99 -1.88 -19.86
N SER A 156 -3.80 -2.46 -19.67
CA SER A 156 -2.57 -1.87 -20.18
C SER A 156 -2.32 -2.23 -21.64
N GLU A 157 -1.55 -1.40 -22.35
CA GLU A 157 -0.91 -1.84 -23.59
C GLU A 157 0.19 -2.88 -23.27
N PRO A 158 0.59 -3.72 -24.25
CA PRO A 158 1.61 -4.75 -24.04
C PRO A 158 3.03 -4.19 -24.06
N ASP A 159 3.27 -3.19 -23.22
CA ASP A 159 4.50 -2.41 -23.16
C ASP A 159 5.56 -3.02 -22.24
N MET A 160 5.15 -3.85 -21.27
CA MET A 160 6.08 -4.41 -20.29
C MET A 160 6.89 -5.57 -20.85
N ARG A 161 8.14 -5.70 -20.39
CA ARG A 161 9.14 -6.66 -20.91
C ARG A 161 9.74 -7.56 -19.85
N SER A 162 9.46 -7.30 -18.56
CA SER A 162 10.00 -8.09 -17.44
C SER A 162 9.03 -8.16 -16.27
N SER A 163 9.24 -9.11 -15.39
CA SER A 163 8.53 -9.23 -14.12
C SER A 163 8.76 -8.00 -13.22
N GLU A 164 9.97 -7.39 -13.25
CA GLU A 164 10.26 -6.16 -12.52
C GLU A 164 9.37 -4.99 -12.98
N GLU A 165 9.20 -4.81 -14.29
CA GLU A 165 8.31 -3.78 -14.84
C GLU A 165 6.85 -4.01 -14.45
N VAL A 166 6.40 -5.27 -14.44
CA VAL A 166 5.04 -5.65 -14.03
C VAL A 166 4.81 -5.32 -12.55
N ILE A 167 5.74 -5.68 -11.68
CA ILE A 167 5.63 -5.40 -10.25
C ILE A 167 5.64 -3.88 -10.02
N ALA A 168 6.54 -3.14 -10.65
CA ALA A 168 6.59 -1.69 -10.55
C ALA A 168 5.27 -1.03 -11.01
N TYR A 169 4.66 -1.54 -12.09
CA TYR A 169 3.37 -1.05 -12.57
C TYR A 169 2.22 -1.34 -11.57
N LEU A 170 2.15 -2.55 -11.04
CA LEU A 170 1.12 -2.91 -10.06
C LEU A 170 1.27 -2.14 -8.74
N GLU A 171 2.50 -1.95 -8.26
CA GLU A 171 2.78 -1.12 -7.08
C GLU A 171 2.41 0.34 -7.30
N LYS A 172 2.69 0.86 -8.50
CA LYS A 172 2.29 2.22 -8.90
C LYS A 172 0.78 2.38 -8.88
N LEU A 173 0.03 1.47 -9.50
CA LEU A 173 -1.43 1.50 -9.50
C LEU A 173 -1.99 1.38 -8.08
N ARG A 174 -1.50 0.41 -7.29
CA ARG A 174 -1.92 0.21 -5.90
C ARG A 174 -1.76 1.50 -5.09
N CYS A 175 -0.57 2.07 -5.10
CA CYS A 175 -0.28 3.29 -4.38
C CYS A 175 -1.16 4.46 -4.82
N MET A 176 -1.35 4.62 -6.14
CA MET A 176 -2.20 5.65 -6.71
C MET A 176 -3.66 5.51 -6.24
N MET A 177 -4.24 4.30 -6.29
CA MET A 177 -5.61 4.06 -5.84
C MET A 177 -5.80 4.30 -4.34
N GLN A 178 -4.82 3.90 -3.53
CA GLN A 178 -4.82 4.17 -2.08
C GLN A 178 -4.71 5.67 -1.77
N TYR A 179 -3.83 6.39 -2.46
CA TYR A 179 -3.69 7.85 -2.29
C TYR A 179 -4.95 8.62 -2.69
N LEU A 180 -5.62 8.19 -3.76
CA LEU A 180 -6.90 8.75 -4.18
C LEU A 180 -8.06 8.41 -3.21
N GLY A 181 -7.88 7.40 -2.37
CA GLY A 181 -8.93 6.88 -1.49
C GLY A 181 -10.06 6.19 -2.26
N VAL A 182 -9.76 5.64 -3.44
CA VAL A 182 -10.74 4.93 -4.27
C VAL A 182 -10.77 3.43 -4.02
N SER A 183 -9.69 2.85 -3.47
CA SER A 183 -9.59 1.44 -3.10
C SER A 183 -8.52 1.24 -2.02
N ASP A 184 -8.64 0.18 -1.23
CA ASP A 184 -7.59 -0.29 -0.32
C ASP A 184 -6.57 -1.19 -1.02
N CYS A 185 -6.90 -1.73 -2.19
CA CYS A 185 -6.05 -2.55 -3.06
C CYS A 185 -5.35 -3.71 -2.33
N LYS A 186 -6.09 -4.46 -1.51
CA LYS A 186 -5.59 -5.63 -0.80
C LYS A 186 -5.68 -6.89 -1.66
N LEU A 187 -4.55 -7.38 -2.15
CA LEU A 187 -4.52 -8.59 -2.97
C LEU A 187 -5.05 -9.83 -2.22
N GLN A 188 -4.80 -9.92 -0.92
CA GLN A 188 -5.23 -11.06 -0.10
C GLN A 188 -6.74 -11.12 0.10
N GLU A 189 -7.41 -9.98 0.15
CA GLU A 189 -8.88 -9.87 0.24
C GLU A 189 -9.53 -9.89 -1.15
N GLY A 190 -8.72 -9.79 -2.22
CA GLY A 190 -9.17 -9.78 -3.62
C GLY A 190 -9.66 -8.42 -4.11
N SER A 191 -9.48 -7.34 -3.34
CA SER A 191 -9.84 -5.99 -3.78
C SER A 191 -8.90 -5.40 -4.85
N MET A 192 -7.78 -6.09 -5.13
CA MET A 192 -6.96 -5.88 -6.32
C MET A 192 -6.58 -7.25 -6.89
N ARG A 193 -6.79 -7.44 -8.19
CA ARG A 193 -6.46 -8.67 -8.92
C ARG A 193 -5.77 -8.31 -10.21
N ALA A 194 -4.87 -9.15 -10.71
CA ALA A 194 -4.21 -8.93 -11.98
C ALA A 194 -4.17 -10.23 -12.80
N ASP A 195 -4.60 -10.15 -14.04
CA ASP A 195 -4.42 -11.18 -15.03
C ASP A 195 -3.26 -10.77 -15.95
N VAL A 196 -2.34 -11.70 -16.19
CA VAL A 196 -1.14 -11.42 -16.97
C VAL A 196 -1.28 -12.02 -18.36
N ASN A 197 -1.25 -11.18 -19.38
CA ASN A 197 -1.20 -11.57 -20.77
C ASN A 197 0.26 -11.54 -21.23
N LEU A 198 0.81 -12.71 -21.59
CA LEU A 198 2.22 -12.88 -21.90
C LEU A 198 2.41 -13.58 -23.24
N SER A 199 3.35 -13.08 -24.05
CA SER A 199 3.88 -13.77 -25.22
C SER A 199 5.39 -13.59 -25.31
N VAL A 200 6.04 -14.46 -26.07
CA VAL A 200 7.49 -14.42 -26.33
C VAL A 200 7.72 -14.31 -27.83
N ARG A 201 8.66 -13.44 -28.24
CA ARG A 201 9.12 -13.30 -29.62
C ARG A 201 10.64 -13.20 -29.69
N GLU A 202 11.23 -13.46 -30.86
CA GLU A 202 12.65 -13.18 -31.08
C GLU A 202 12.91 -11.67 -31.01
N VAL A 203 14.03 -11.27 -30.44
CA VAL A 203 14.42 -9.86 -30.35
C VAL A 203 14.50 -9.25 -31.75
N GLY A 204 13.77 -8.16 -31.98
CA GLY A 204 13.71 -7.47 -33.26
C GLY A 204 12.61 -7.98 -34.21
N ALA A 205 11.83 -8.99 -33.81
CA ALA A 205 10.62 -9.38 -34.57
C ALA A 205 9.55 -8.28 -34.47
N GLU A 206 8.88 -7.96 -35.59
CA GLU A 206 7.80 -6.97 -35.62
C GLU A 206 6.50 -7.53 -35.04
N GLU A 207 6.20 -8.81 -35.33
CA GLU A 207 4.97 -9.46 -34.88
C GLU A 207 5.09 -9.97 -33.44
N PHE A 208 3.99 -9.92 -32.71
CA PHE A 208 3.89 -10.53 -31.38
C PHE A 208 3.82 -12.05 -31.47
N GLY A 209 4.34 -12.73 -30.46
CA GLY A 209 4.14 -14.16 -30.28
C GLY A 209 2.70 -14.50 -29.87
N THR A 210 2.42 -15.80 -29.76
CA THR A 210 1.11 -16.28 -29.30
C THR A 210 0.92 -15.96 -27.81
N ARG A 211 -0.15 -15.27 -27.49
CA ARG A 211 -0.48 -14.82 -26.13
C ARG A 211 -1.06 -15.97 -25.29
N THR A 212 -0.61 -16.09 -24.05
CA THR A 212 -1.27 -16.84 -22.99
C THR A 212 -1.72 -15.90 -21.88
N GLU A 213 -2.85 -16.21 -21.26
CA GLU A 213 -3.41 -15.48 -20.13
C GLU A 213 -3.13 -16.27 -18.84
N MET A 214 -2.46 -15.63 -17.87
CA MET A 214 -2.13 -16.24 -16.59
C MET A 214 -3.08 -15.75 -15.51
N LYS A 215 -3.75 -16.67 -14.81
CA LYS A 215 -4.71 -16.41 -13.75
C LYS A 215 -4.29 -17.03 -12.40
N ASN A 216 -5.03 -16.67 -11.34
CA ASN A 216 -4.81 -17.16 -9.98
C ASN A 216 -3.50 -16.66 -9.36
N LEU A 217 -3.23 -15.37 -9.53
CA LEU A 217 -2.01 -14.71 -9.09
C LEU A 217 -2.30 -13.88 -7.82
N ASN A 218 -2.05 -14.47 -6.65
CA ASN A 218 -2.52 -13.94 -5.37
C ASN A 218 -1.48 -13.08 -4.61
N SER A 219 -0.31 -12.86 -5.19
CA SER A 219 0.73 -12.00 -4.64
C SER A 219 1.68 -11.51 -5.72
N PHE A 220 2.36 -10.39 -5.49
CA PHE A 220 3.37 -9.88 -6.42
C PHE A 220 4.51 -10.89 -6.64
N LYS A 221 4.87 -11.66 -5.61
CA LYS A 221 5.86 -12.73 -5.75
C LYS A 221 5.38 -13.87 -6.66
N ALA A 222 4.10 -14.25 -6.53
CA ALA A 222 3.51 -15.27 -7.40
C ALA A 222 3.42 -14.78 -8.85
N ILE A 223 3.07 -13.49 -9.06
CA ILE A 223 3.06 -12.86 -10.39
C ILE A 223 4.46 -12.94 -11.03
N ALA A 224 5.49 -12.52 -10.30
CA ALA A 224 6.86 -12.57 -10.83
C ALA A 224 7.29 -13.99 -11.22
N ARG A 225 7.04 -14.98 -10.35
CA ARG A 225 7.36 -16.40 -10.66
C ARG A 225 6.57 -16.95 -11.84
N ALA A 226 5.28 -16.60 -11.91
CA ALA A 226 4.43 -17.02 -13.03
C ALA A 226 4.92 -16.47 -14.38
N ILE A 227 5.35 -15.22 -14.41
CA ILE A 227 5.92 -14.59 -15.62
C ILE A 227 7.19 -15.31 -16.05
N GLU A 228 8.12 -15.54 -15.14
CA GLU A 228 9.37 -16.23 -15.48
C GLU A 228 9.10 -17.70 -15.93
N GLY A 229 8.28 -18.43 -15.20
CA GLY A 229 7.94 -19.81 -15.54
C GLY A 229 7.21 -19.93 -16.88
N GLU A 230 6.28 -19.03 -17.19
CA GLU A 230 5.58 -19.04 -18.48
C GLU A 230 6.49 -18.60 -19.63
N ARG A 231 7.37 -17.63 -19.38
CA ARG A 231 8.40 -17.21 -20.34
C ARG A 231 9.29 -18.39 -20.72
N GLU A 232 9.83 -19.10 -19.74
CA GLU A 232 10.69 -20.27 -19.97
C GLU A 232 9.95 -21.35 -20.75
N ARG A 233 8.74 -21.69 -20.35
CA ARG A 233 7.89 -22.68 -21.05
C ARG A 233 7.67 -22.32 -22.52
N GLN A 234 7.36 -21.06 -22.83
CA GLN A 234 7.15 -20.63 -24.22
C GLN A 234 8.43 -20.69 -25.04
N ILE A 235 9.58 -20.30 -24.47
CA ILE A 235 10.89 -20.38 -25.13
C ILE A 235 11.22 -21.84 -25.44
N GLU A 236 11.06 -22.75 -24.49
CA GLU A 236 11.30 -24.18 -24.68
C GLU A 236 10.46 -24.75 -25.84
N LEU A 237 9.16 -24.45 -25.87
CA LEU A 237 8.29 -24.88 -26.96
C LEU A 237 8.75 -24.36 -28.31
N ILE A 238 9.16 -23.09 -28.40
CA ILE A 238 9.63 -22.48 -29.64
C ILE A 238 10.96 -23.10 -30.09
N GLU A 239 11.88 -23.34 -29.18
CA GLU A 239 13.18 -23.97 -29.49
C GLU A 239 13.04 -25.44 -29.89
N GLU A 240 12.06 -26.15 -29.34
CA GLU A 240 11.69 -27.50 -29.77
C GLU A 240 10.92 -27.55 -31.10
N GLY A 241 10.63 -26.42 -31.71
CA GLY A 241 9.86 -26.32 -32.95
C GLY A 241 8.35 -26.57 -32.77
N LYS A 242 7.85 -26.50 -31.53
CA LYS A 242 6.44 -26.62 -31.19
C LYS A 242 5.76 -25.27 -31.26
N VAL A 243 4.44 -25.28 -31.35
CA VAL A 243 3.61 -24.05 -31.39
C VAL A 243 3.07 -23.75 -30.01
N VAL A 244 3.18 -22.48 -29.58
CA VAL A 244 2.49 -22.00 -28.40
C VAL A 244 1.02 -21.88 -28.72
N THR A 245 0.16 -22.47 -27.88
CA THR A 245 -1.30 -22.38 -28.04
C THR A 245 -1.84 -21.18 -27.26
N GLN A 246 -2.77 -20.43 -27.86
CA GLN A 246 -3.47 -19.36 -27.16
C GLN A 246 -4.48 -19.96 -26.18
N GLU A 247 -4.19 -19.82 -24.88
CA GLU A 247 -4.99 -20.44 -23.81
C GLU A 247 -4.93 -19.63 -22.51
N THR A 248 -5.93 -19.82 -21.65
CA THR A 248 -5.91 -19.35 -20.27
C THR A 248 -5.24 -20.43 -19.41
N ARG A 249 -4.25 -20.03 -18.61
CA ARG A 249 -3.48 -20.90 -17.74
C ARG A 249 -3.63 -20.49 -16.27
N ARG A 250 -3.73 -21.46 -15.38
CA ARG A 250 -3.73 -21.25 -13.95
C ARG A 250 -2.34 -21.50 -13.37
N TRP A 251 -1.83 -20.57 -12.59
CA TRP A 251 -0.59 -20.72 -11.86
C TRP A 251 -0.82 -21.48 -10.55
N ASP A 252 0.04 -22.49 -10.28
CA ASP A 252 0.13 -23.17 -9.00
C ASP A 252 1.45 -22.77 -8.33
N ASP A 253 1.36 -21.89 -7.35
CA ASP A 253 2.54 -21.29 -6.70
C ASP A 253 3.35 -22.31 -5.87
N ASN A 254 2.72 -23.40 -5.40
CA ASN A 254 3.40 -24.44 -4.65
C ASN A 254 4.20 -25.38 -5.56
N LYS A 255 3.73 -25.59 -6.79
CA LYS A 255 4.38 -26.45 -7.79
C LYS A 255 5.29 -25.67 -8.72
N GLU A 256 5.25 -24.33 -8.65
CA GLU A 256 5.93 -23.42 -9.58
C GLU A 256 5.68 -23.80 -11.06
N TYR A 257 4.42 -24.12 -11.37
CA TYR A 257 4.00 -24.60 -12.68
C TYR A 257 2.61 -24.05 -13.04
N SER A 258 2.41 -23.83 -14.36
CA SER A 258 1.10 -23.45 -14.91
C SER A 258 0.48 -24.60 -15.68
N TYR A 259 -0.85 -24.74 -15.60
CA TYR A 259 -1.61 -25.71 -16.42
C TYR A 259 -2.75 -25.04 -17.15
N ALA A 260 -3.04 -25.53 -18.36
CA ALA A 260 -4.11 -25.02 -19.19
C ALA A 260 -5.48 -25.22 -18.53
N MET A 261 -6.29 -24.16 -18.52
CA MET A 261 -7.69 -24.22 -18.07
C MET A 261 -8.67 -24.32 -19.25
N ARG A 262 -8.44 -23.53 -20.28
CA ARG A 262 -9.27 -23.42 -21.49
C ARG A 262 -8.39 -23.15 -22.70
N SER A 263 -8.78 -23.68 -23.85
CA SER A 263 -8.20 -23.33 -25.14
C SER A 263 -9.04 -22.24 -25.85
N LYS A 264 -8.50 -21.70 -26.93
CA LYS A 264 -9.21 -20.74 -27.78
C LYS A 264 -10.49 -21.31 -28.38
N GLU A 265 -10.58 -22.63 -28.57
CA GLU A 265 -11.76 -23.33 -29.08
C GLU A 265 -12.95 -23.23 -28.13
N ASP A 266 -12.67 -23.03 -26.80
CA ASP A 266 -13.67 -22.83 -25.77
C ASP A 266 -14.02 -21.33 -25.57
N ALA A 267 -13.45 -20.42 -26.37
CA ALA A 267 -13.71 -18.99 -26.22
C ALA A 267 -15.19 -18.68 -26.50
N LYS A 268 -15.88 -18.20 -25.48
CA LYS A 268 -17.29 -17.83 -25.56
C LYS A 268 -17.42 -16.52 -26.32
N ASP A 269 -18.34 -16.46 -27.25
CA ASP A 269 -18.87 -15.20 -27.78
C ASP A 269 -19.80 -14.61 -26.71
N TYR A 270 -19.37 -13.54 -26.06
CA TYR A 270 -20.15 -12.88 -25.03
C TYR A 270 -21.35 -12.08 -25.56
N ARG A 271 -21.50 -11.93 -26.86
CA ARG A 271 -22.64 -11.24 -27.50
C ARG A 271 -22.99 -9.93 -26.80
N TYR A 272 -22.01 -9.05 -26.70
CA TYR A 272 -22.18 -7.75 -26.07
C TYR A 272 -23.29 -6.93 -26.77
N PHE A 273 -24.08 -6.26 -25.94
CA PHE A 273 -25.02 -5.23 -26.40
C PHE A 273 -25.22 -4.20 -25.27
N PRO A 274 -25.64 -2.95 -25.63
CA PRO A 274 -25.90 -1.92 -24.62
C PRO A 274 -26.95 -2.38 -23.62
N ASP A 275 -26.70 -2.12 -22.30
CA ASP A 275 -27.69 -2.43 -21.28
C ASP A 275 -28.92 -1.53 -21.42
N PRO A 276 -30.12 -2.09 -21.66
CA PRO A 276 -31.33 -1.31 -21.87
C PRO A 276 -31.89 -0.67 -20.60
N ASP A 277 -31.49 -1.13 -19.43
CA ASP A 277 -31.98 -0.68 -18.12
C ASP A 277 -31.18 0.48 -17.56
N LEU A 278 -29.99 0.76 -18.13
CA LEU A 278 -29.11 1.82 -17.71
C LEU A 278 -29.01 2.92 -18.77
N PRO A 279 -29.40 4.17 -18.44
CA PRO A 279 -29.21 5.28 -19.34
C PRO A 279 -27.73 5.59 -19.56
N PRO A 280 -27.34 6.17 -20.70
CA PRO A 280 -26.01 6.67 -20.93
C PRO A 280 -25.60 7.69 -19.87
N ILE A 281 -24.30 7.71 -19.57
CA ILE A 281 -23.71 8.62 -18.59
C ILE A 281 -23.16 9.83 -19.33
N HIS A 282 -23.59 11.02 -18.91
CA HIS A 282 -23.06 12.29 -19.41
C HIS A 282 -22.14 12.94 -18.37
N ILE A 283 -20.87 13.11 -18.72
CA ILE A 283 -19.84 13.68 -17.86
C ILE A 283 -19.49 15.07 -18.40
N SER A 284 -19.88 16.11 -17.65
CA SER A 284 -19.62 17.50 -18.06
C SER A 284 -18.19 17.92 -17.73
N ASP A 285 -17.66 18.90 -18.47
CA ASP A 285 -16.36 19.53 -18.15
C ASP A 285 -16.33 20.06 -16.71
N ALA A 286 -17.42 20.67 -16.26
CA ALA A 286 -17.52 21.19 -14.90
C ALA A 286 -17.37 20.07 -13.84
N TRP A 287 -17.87 18.87 -14.12
CA TRP A 287 -17.70 17.73 -13.21
C TRP A 287 -16.24 17.22 -13.22
N ILE A 288 -15.63 17.15 -14.40
CA ILE A 288 -14.21 16.77 -14.57
C ILE A 288 -13.31 17.75 -13.80
N GLU A 289 -13.50 19.05 -14.01
CA GLU A 289 -12.70 20.10 -13.33
C GLU A 289 -12.91 20.08 -11.80
N LYS A 290 -14.12 19.83 -11.34
CA LYS A 290 -14.38 19.62 -9.91
C LYS A 290 -13.60 18.43 -9.36
N ILE A 291 -13.63 17.28 -10.03
CA ILE A 291 -12.88 16.09 -9.61
C ILE A 291 -11.37 16.37 -9.59
N LYS A 292 -10.83 17.05 -10.61
CA LYS A 292 -9.42 17.44 -10.64
C LYS A 292 -9.03 18.33 -9.46
N ALA A 293 -9.87 19.30 -9.11
CA ALA A 293 -9.62 20.21 -7.99
C ALA A 293 -9.69 19.52 -6.62
N GLU A 294 -10.46 18.44 -6.51
CA GLU A 294 -10.62 17.64 -5.29
C GLU A 294 -9.61 16.49 -5.17
N GLN A 295 -8.76 16.27 -6.18
CA GLN A 295 -7.76 15.21 -6.09
C GLN A 295 -6.71 15.52 -5.02
N PRO A 296 -6.39 14.54 -4.17
CA PRO A 296 -5.29 14.71 -3.21
C PRO A 296 -3.95 14.74 -3.94
N GLU A 297 -2.95 15.30 -3.27
CA GLU A 297 -1.56 15.22 -3.71
C GLU A 297 -1.12 13.75 -3.79
N LEU A 298 -0.66 13.32 -4.96
CA LEU A 298 -0.17 11.96 -5.16
C LEU A 298 1.23 11.77 -4.56
N ARG A 299 1.60 10.50 -4.36
CA ARG A 299 2.85 10.12 -3.69
C ARG A 299 4.08 10.81 -4.26
N GLU A 300 4.25 10.83 -5.59
CA GLU A 300 5.45 11.37 -6.24
C GLU A 300 5.57 12.88 -6.04
N VAL A 301 4.46 13.60 -6.10
CA VAL A 301 4.41 15.05 -5.83
C VAL A 301 4.78 15.30 -4.37
N LYS A 302 4.23 14.49 -3.46
CA LYS A 302 4.52 14.56 -2.03
C LYS A 302 5.99 14.22 -1.72
N GLN A 303 6.57 13.22 -2.37
CA GLN A 303 8.01 12.89 -2.26
C GLN A 303 8.89 14.04 -2.70
N ALA A 304 8.59 14.65 -3.85
CA ALA A 304 9.33 15.80 -4.34
C ALA A 304 9.24 16.98 -3.37
N ARG A 305 8.05 17.27 -2.86
CA ARG A 305 7.81 18.32 -1.86
C ARG A 305 8.59 18.06 -0.56
N TYR A 306 8.63 16.82 -0.06
CA TYR A 306 9.40 16.50 1.15
C TYR A 306 10.91 16.73 0.98
N GLN A 307 11.43 16.45 -0.21
CA GLN A 307 12.83 16.74 -0.52
C GLN A 307 13.07 18.24 -0.63
N GLU A 308 12.20 18.98 -1.30
CA GLU A 308 12.36 20.41 -1.58
C GLU A 308 12.09 21.27 -0.33
N GLU A 309 10.94 21.10 0.32
CA GLU A 309 10.50 21.95 1.43
C GLU A 309 11.11 21.54 2.77
N TYR A 310 11.18 20.21 3.04
CA TYR A 310 11.68 19.70 4.32
C TYR A 310 13.16 19.33 4.26
N GLY A 311 13.77 19.31 3.07
CA GLY A 311 15.17 18.94 2.86
C GLY A 311 15.48 17.51 3.31
N LEU A 312 14.52 16.58 3.12
CA LEU A 312 14.71 15.17 3.44
C LEU A 312 15.47 14.45 2.32
N PRO A 313 16.29 13.44 2.65
CA PRO A 313 16.85 12.54 1.66
C PRO A 313 15.76 11.84 0.85
N ALA A 314 16.03 11.53 -0.43
CA ALA A 314 15.08 10.82 -1.30
C ALA A 314 14.61 9.48 -0.71
N TYR A 315 15.51 8.77 -0.05
CA TYR A 315 15.20 7.50 0.64
C TYR A 315 14.17 7.69 1.75
N ASP A 316 14.37 8.68 2.63
CA ASP A 316 13.46 8.95 3.76
C ASP A 316 12.09 9.44 3.24
N ALA A 317 12.10 10.36 2.26
CA ALA A 317 10.89 10.82 1.59
C ALA A 317 10.12 9.66 0.93
N GLY A 318 10.85 8.71 0.34
CA GLY A 318 10.30 7.49 -0.26
C GLY A 318 9.51 6.65 0.77
N ILE A 319 10.14 6.33 1.90
CA ILE A 319 9.55 5.50 2.96
C ILE A 319 8.37 6.21 3.63
N LEU A 320 8.54 7.48 4.01
CA LEU A 320 7.49 8.26 4.70
C LEU A 320 6.22 8.45 3.86
N THR A 321 6.32 8.28 2.55
CA THR A 321 5.19 8.40 1.62
C THR A 321 4.69 7.05 1.10
N GLU A 322 5.14 5.91 1.62
CA GLU A 322 4.61 4.60 1.21
C GLU A 322 3.14 4.42 1.59
N SER A 323 2.74 4.91 2.77
CA SER A 323 1.35 4.96 3.21
C SER A 323 0.87 6.42 3.25
N ARG A 324 -0.29 6.66 2.64
CA ARG A 324 -0.95 7.98 2.71
C ARG A 324 -1.26 8.38 4.15
N HIS A 325 -1.69 7.43 4.97
CA HIS A 325 -2.07 7.66 6.35
C HIS A 325 -0.85 8.06 7.20
N LEU A 326 0.25 7.30 7.12
CA LEU A 326 1.49 7.65 7.81
C LEU A 326 2.07 8.99 7.34
N ALA A 327 1.99 9.28 6.04
CA ALA A 327 2.38 10.58 5.51
C ALA A 327 1.55 11.72 6.13
N GLY A 328 0.24 11.52 6.30
CA GLY A 328 -0.64 12.47 6.99
C GLY A 328 -0.24 12.70 8.44
N LEU A 329 -0.04 11.63 9.21
CA LEU A 329 0.41 11.72 10.61
C LEU A 329 1.77 12.43 10.72
N PHE A 330 2.69 12.16 9.79
CA PHE A 330 3.97 12.83 9.73
C PHE A 330 3.83 14.33 9.47
N GLU A 331 3.04 14.73 8.47
CA GLU A 331 2.83 16.13 8.11
C GLU A 331 2.19 16.92 9.25
N GLU A 332 1.14 16.37 9.87
CA GLU A 332 0.48 17.01 11.00
C GLU A 332 1.41 17.15 12.21
N THR A 333 2.16 16.10 12.54
CA THR A 333 3.15 16.16 13.62
C THR A 333 4.24 17.19 13.32
N ALA A 334 4.76 17.20 12.09
CA ALA A 334 5.81 18.14 11.67
C ALA A 334 5.32 19.60 11.70
N ALA A 335 4.08 19.84 11.32
CA ALA A 335 3.46 21.16 11.36
C ALA A 335 3.28 21.67 12.80
N ILE A 336 2.86 20.81 13.74
CA ILE A 336 2.68 21.18 15.15
C ILE A 336 4.05 21.39 15.82
N TYR A 337 5.00 20.50 15.60
CA TYR A 337 6.32 20.57 16.23
C TYR A 337 7.24 21.64 15.61
N GLY A 338 7.03 21.99 14.34
CA GLY A 338 7.81 22.98 13.62
C GLY A 338 9.17 22.51 13.11
N ASN A 339 9.47 21.20 13.14
CA ASN A 339 10.74 20.64 12.67
C ASN A 339 10.56 19.30 11.95
N ALA A 340 10.39 19.38 10.63
CA ALA A 340 10.15 18.20 9.80
C ALA A 340 11.29 17.17 9.83
N LYS A 341 12.56 17.60 9.89
CA LYS A 341 13.71 16.67 9.93
C LYS A 341 13.73 15.83 11.22
N LYS A 342 13.52 16.46 12.36
CA LYS A 342 13.46 15.73 13.64
C LYS A 342 12.26 14.81 13.71
N THR A 343 11.11 15.26 13.20
CA THR A 343 9.92 14.42 13.07
C THR A 343 10.19 13.23 12.15
N ALA A 344 10.80 13.42 10.98
CA ALA A 344 11.17 12.35 10.07
C ALA A 344 12.08 11.31 10.74
N ASN A 345 13.10 11.74 11.46
CA ASN A 345 13.98 10.84 12.20
C ASN A 345 13.22 9.99 13.24
N TRP A 346 12.21 10.57 13.88
CA TRP A 346 11.38 9.86 14.84
C TRP A 346 10.45 8.85 14.16
N PHE A 347 9.84 9.23 13.05
CA PHE A 347 9.02 8.33 12.25
C PHE A 347 9.85 7.15 11.73
N MET A 348 11.00 7.42 11.12
CA MET A 348 11.91 6.38 10.60
C MET A 348 12.44 5.45 11.69
N GLY A 349 12.74 6.01 12.88
CA GLY A 349 13.30 5.24 13.98
C GLY A 349 12.27 4.51 14.84
N GLU A 350 11.20 5.19 15.25
CA GLU A 350 10.28 4.66 16.28
C GLU A 350 8.92 4.28 15.74
N VAL A 351 8.28 5.13 14.92
CA VAL A 351 6.94 4.81 14.38
C VAL A 351 7.00 3.57 13.51
N LEU A 352 7.92 3.52 12.55
CA LEU A 352 8.06 2.36 11.65
C LEU A 352 8.55 1.12 12.38
N ARG A 353 9.41 1.26 13.40
CA ARG A 353 9.84 0.14 14.24
C ARG A 353 8.64 -0.49 14.95
N LEU A 354 7.82 0.33 15.63
CA LEU A 354 6.65 -0.17 16.36
C LEU A 354 5.59 -0.78 15.42
N THR A 355 5.35 -0.15 14.27
CA THR A 355 4.46 -0.69 13.25
C THR A 355 4.89 -2.08 12.81
N LYS A 356 6.20 -2.27 12.56
CA LYS A 356 6.78 -3.56 12.17
C LYS A 356 6.77 -4.58 13.31
N ASP A 357 7.21 -4.19 14.51
CA ASP A 357 7.29 -5.09 15.68
C ASP A 357 5.91 -5.65 16.07
N LYS A 358 4.85 -4.86 15.85
CA LYS A 358 3.47 -5.25 16.12
C LYS A 358 2.77 -5.89 14.92
N ALA A 359 3.45 -6.04 13.80
CA ALA A 359 2.87 -6.50 12.52
C ALA A 359 1.56 -5.74 12.17
N MET A 360 1.53 -4.45 12.46
CA MET A 360 0.37 -3.58 12.26
C MET A 360 0.35 -3.06 10.82
N ASP A 361 -0.85 -3.01 10.22
CA ASP A 361 -1.02 -2.32 8.94
C ASP A 361 -0.75 -0.82 9.14
N PRO A 362 0.08 -0.17 8.31
CA PRO A 362 0.30 1.27 8.35
C PRO A 362 -0.96 2.13 8.40
N GLU A 363 -2.05 1.68 7.75
CA GLU A 363 -3.34 2.37 7.75
C GLU A 363 -4.10 2.25 9.09
N GLN A 364 -3.67 1.36 9.98
CA GLN A 364 -4.26 1.15 11.32
C GLN A 364 -3.51 1.87 12.43
N VAL A 365 -2.36 2.46 12.13
CA VAL A 365 -1.58 3.25 13.11
C VAL A 365 -2.41 4.45 13.55
N SER A 366 -2.68 4.56 14.85
CA SER A 366 -3.55 5.61 15.37
C SER A 366 -2.96 6.18 16.67
N PHE A 367 -2.45 7.39 16.57
CA PHE A 367 -2.07 8.23 17.72
C PHE A 367 -2.28 9.69 17.35
N SER A 368 -2.45 10.54 18.35
CA SER A 368 -2.59 11.99 18.14
C SER A 368 -1.25 12.60 17.69
N PRO A 369 -1.17 13.24 16.50
CA PRO A 369 0.01 13.99 16.08
C PRO A 369 0.48 15.02 17.11
N LYS A 370 -0.46 15.61 17.87
CA LYS A 370 -0.17 16.53 18.95
C LYS A 370 0.60 15.87 20.10
N HIS A 371 0.22 14.64 20.48
CA HIS A 371 0.91 13.92 21.56
C HIS A 371 2.38 13.63 21.19
N LEU A 372 2.63 13.21 19.95
CA LEU A 372 4.01 13.04 19.51
C LEU A 372 4.75 14.38 19.44
N ALA A 373 4.13 15.43 18.94
CA ALA A 373 4.75 16.76 18.88
C ALA A 373 5.09 17.28 20.26
N ASP A 374 4.18 17.18 21.24
CA ASP A 374 4.42 17.60 22.63
C ASP A 374 5.61 16.81 23.24
N LEU A 375 5.69 15.50 23.00
CA LEU A 375 6.80 14.68 23.44
C LEU A 375 8.14 15.12 22.82
N LEU A 376 8.15 15.43 21.52
CA LEU A 376 9.34 15.94 20.83
C LEU A 376 9.80 17.29 21.37
N VAL A 377 8.86 18.18 21.71
CA VAL A 377 9.16 19.46 22.36
C VAL A 377 9.83 19.23 23.74
N MET A 378 9.32 18.29 24.54
CA MET A 378 9.93 17.96 25.84
C MET A 378 11.34 17.39 25.69
N VAL A 379 11.57 16.56 24.66
CA VAL A 379 12.94 16.06 24.35
C VAL A 379 13.86 17.21 23.96
N GLU A 380 13.39 18.11 23.11
CA GLU A 380 14.19 19.26 22.65
C GLU A 380 14.56 20.23 23.79
N LYS A 381 13.63 20.44 24.73
CA LYS A 381 13.87 21.23 25.94
C LYS A 381 14.67 20.50 27.01
N SER A 382 15.10 19.26 26.76
CA SER A 382 15.77 18.40 27.75
C SER A 382 14.94 18.15 29.03
N GLU A 383 13.61 18.25 28.94
CA GLU A 383 12.70 17.93 30.04
C GLU A 383 12.54 16.41 30.24
N VAL A 384 12.77 15.63 29.20
CA VAL A 384 12.76 14.16 29.24
C VAL A 384 13.96 13.62 28.45
N SER A 385 14.56 12.52 28.92
CA SER A 385 15.66 11.91 28.19
C SER A 385 15.15 11.17 26.94
N PRO A 386 15.95 11.10 25.85
CA PRO A 386 15.55 10.37 24.63
C PRO A 386 15.14 8.91 24.90
N GLN A 387 15.77 8.25 25.87
CA GLN A 387 15.46 6.88 26.24
C GLN A 387 14.08 6.76 26.91
N ASN A 388 13.76 7.67 27.83
CA ASN A 388 12.44 7.70 28.46
C ASN A 388 11.36 8.13 27.47
N ALA A 389 11.66 9.09 26.59
CA ALA A 389 10.74 9.52 25.55
C ALA A 389 10.33 8.37 24.61
N LYS A 390 11.26 7.48 24.24
CA LYS A 390 10.92 6.28 23.45
C LYS A 390 9.94 5.36 24.18
N LYS A 391 10.12 5.14 25.48
CA LYS A 391 9.21 4.33 26.30
C LYS A 391 7.83 4.98 26.44
N VAL A 392 7.80 6.30 26.61
CA VAL A 392 6.54 7.05 26.66
C VAL A 392 5.84 6.98 25.32
N PHE A 393 6.59 7.10 24.21
CA PHE A 393 6.03 6.99 22.89
C PHE A 393 5.43 5.60 22.59
N GLU A 394 6.01 4.52 23.11
CA GLU A 394 5.39 3.19 23.02
C GLU A 394 3.98 3.18 23.63
N LYS A 395 3.76 3.91 24.73
CA LYS A 395 2.44 4.08 25.33
C LYS A 395 1.52 5.01 24.51
N VAL A 396 2.06 6.10 23.97
CA VAL A 396 1.32 6.95 23.03
C VAL A 396 0.88 6.15 21.82
N PHE A 397 1.75 5.34 21.26
CA PHE A 397 1.46 4.51 20.09
C PHE A 397 0.39 3.43 20.36
N GLU A 398 0.36 2.85 21.57
CA GLU A 398 -0.56 1.79 21.95
C GLU A 398 -1.93 2.30 22.43
N GLU A 399 -1.95 3.36 23.19
CA GLU A 399 -3.09 3.79 24.00
C GLU A 399 -3.48 5.26 23.75
N ASP A 400 -2.72 5.97 22.91
CA ASP A 400 -2.85 7.41 22.62
C ASP A 400 -2.93 8.29 23.89
N ILE A 401 -2.13 7.94 24.91
CA ILE A 401 -2.07 8.69 26.17
C ILE A 401 -1.49 10.09 25.97
N ASP A 402 -1.85 11.03 26.87
CA ASP A 402 -1.20 12.33 26.95
C ASP A 402 0.22 12.16 27.53
N PRO A 403 1.30 12.39 26.75
CA PRO A 403 2.66 12.16 27.19
C PRO A 403 3.09 13.12 28.29
N VAL A 404 2.56 14.34 28.32
CA VAL A 404 2.91 15.34 29.34
C VAL A 404 2.41 14.88 30.71
N ALA A 405 1.12 14.53 30.78
CA ALA A 405 0.51 14.02 32.00
C ALA A 405 1.19 12.72 32.48
N TYR A 406 1.46 11.79 31.55
CA TYR A 406 2.13 10.54 31.88
C TYR A 406 3.55 10.73 32.42
N ILE A 407 4.33 11.62 31.82
CA ILE A 407 5.70 11.95 32.27
C ILE A 407 5.66 12.57 33.68
N GLU A 408 4.69 13.43 33.97
CA GLU A 408 4.53 14.02 35.31
C GLU A 408 4.13 13.01 36.36
N GLU A 409 3.11 12.20 36.08
CA GLU A 409 2.61 11.17 37.01
C GLU A 409 3.69 10.13 37.37
N HIS A 410 4.49 9.71 36.38
CA HIS A 410 5.54 8.71 36.59
C HIS A 410 6.90 9.32 36.96
N GLY A 411 6.96 10.64 37.13
CA GLY A 411 8.15 11.37 37.51
C GLY A 411 9.35 11.10 36.60
N LEU A 412 9.10 11.12 35.26
CA LEU A 412 10.13 10.85 34.23
C LEU A 412 10.84 12.11 33.74
N LYS A 413 10.45 13.28 34.26
CA LYS A 413 11.16 14.54 33.98
C LYS A 413 12.61 14.46 34.45
N ILE A 414 13.51 15.10 33.70
CA ILE A 414 14.90 15.26 34.10
C ILE A 414 14.92 16.16 35.35
N VAL A 415 15.57 15.68 36.39
CA VAL A 415 15.73 16.44 37.65
C VAL A 415 17.01 17.26 37.54
N GLU A 416 16.87 18.59 37.60
CA GLU A 416 18.01 19.53 37.67
C GLU A 416 18.51 19.73 39.11
N ASP A 417 18.20 18.81 40.03
CA ASP A 417 18.69 18.87 41.38
C ASP A 417 20.21 18.52 41.42
N THR A 418 21.03 19.55 41.38
CA THR A 418 22.49 19.43 41.42
C THR A 418 22.97 18.76 42.70
N GLY A 419 22.26 18.92 43.84
CA GLY A 419 22.64 18.29 45.11
C GLY A 419 22.46 16.77 45.07
N LEU A 420 21.33 16.28 44.59
CA LEU A 420 21.07 14.84 44.42
C LEU A 420 22.03 14.21 43.41
N LEU A 421 22.36 14.95 42.34
CA LEU A 421 23.30 14.51 41.34
C LEU A 421 24.72 14.38 41.93
N GLU A 422 25.19 15.39 42.65
CA GLU A 422 26.50 15.38 43.33
C GLU A 422 26.60 14.26 44.38
N GLU A 423 25.55 14.04 45.18
CA GLU A 423 25.49 12.95 46.15
C GLU A 423 25.58 11.58 45.48
N THR A 424 24.80 11.38 44.38
CA THR A 424 24.80 10.13 43.62
C THR A 424 26.15 9.87 42.95
N ILE A 425 26.77 10.90 42.36
CA ILE A 425 28.11 10.83 41.77
C ILE A 425 29.13 10.43 42.84
N ASN A 426 29.14 11.11 43.97
CA ASN A 426 30.09 10.82 45.03
C ASN A 426 29.97 9.39 45.57
N ARG A 427 28.74 8.92 45.78
CA ARG A 427 28.46 7.55 46.19
C ARG A 427 28.96 6.51 45.17
N ILE A 428 28.75 6.75 43.87
CA ILE A 428 29.21 5.84 42.81
C ILE A 428 30.74 5.86 42.68
N LEU A 429 31.38 7.01 42.82
CA LEU A 429 32.83 7.13 42.82
C LEU A 429 33.44 6.35 44.00
N ASP A 430 32.85 6.50 45.20
CA ASP A 430 33.33 5.82 46.44
C ASP A 430 33.12 4.30 46.37
N ALA A 431 32.07 3.85 45.71
CA ALA A 431 31.77 2.42 45.52
C ALA A 431 32.69 1.75 44.47
N ASN A 432 33.41 2.51 43.65
CA ASN A 432 34.23 1.99 42.54
C ASN A 432 35.68 2.53 42.58
N PRO A 433 36.48 2.24 43.62
CA PRO A 433 37.83 2.81 43.81
C PRO A 433 38.84 2.41 42.73
N GLY A 434 38.74 1.20 42.16
CA GLY A 434 39.60 0.75 41.06
C GLY A 434 39.41 1.56 39.76
N PRO A 435 38.22 1.61 39.20
CA PRO A 435 37.89 2.49 38.05
C PRO A 435 38.21 3.97 38.33
N LEU A 436 37.96 4.46 39.56
CA LEU A 436 38.28 5.83 39.91
C LEU A 436 39.80 6.11 39.82
N SER A 437 40.63 5.19 40.30
CA SER A 437 42.10 5.31 40.21
C SER A 437 42.58 5.34 38.74
N GLU A 438 41.94 4.56 37.86
CA GLU A 438 42.24 4.57 36.45
C GLU A 438 41.83 5.90 35.76
N LEU A 439 40.70 6.47 36.19
CA LEU A 439 40.21 7.75 35.69
C LEU A 439 41.12 8.90 36.15
N LEU A 440 41.53 8.90 37.42
CA LEU A 440 42.52 9.86 37.95
C LEU A 440 43.87 9.72 37.25
N GLY A 441 44.23 8.53 36.79
CA GLY A 441 45.42 8.24 35.99
C GLY A 441 45.34 8.65 34.52
N GLY A 442 44.23 9.29 34.08
CA GLY A 442 44.08 9.83 32.72
C GLY A 442 43.50 8.86 31.70
N LYS A 443 42.88 7.75 32.11
CA LYS A 443 42.17 6.84 31.19
C LYS A 443 40.75 7.30 30.92
N ASP A 444 40.56 8.16 29.94
CA ASP A 444 39.24 8.73 29.58
C ASP A 444 38.16 7.72 29.22
N LYS A 445 38.51 6.49 28.79
CA LYS A 445 37.56 5.43 28.50
C LYS A 445 36.69 5.01 29.68
N VAL A 446 37.22 5.20 30.91
CA VAL A 446 36.52 4.87 32.15
C VAL A 446 35.43 5.88 32.51
N MET A 447 35.48 7.09 31.95
CA MET A 447 34.43 8.10 32.08
C MET A 447 33.07 7.56 31.62
N GLY A 448 33.03 6.83 30.51
CA GLY A 448 31.81 6.21 30.01
C GLY A 448 31.15 5.21 30.96
N PHE A 449 31.99 4.46 31.72
CA PHE A 449 31.51 3.54 32.76
C PHE A 449 30.78 4.29 33.89
N PHE A 450 31.39 5.36 34.41
CA PHE A 450 30.77 6.15 35.48
C PHE A 450 29.51 6.84 35.03
N VAL A 451 29.51 7.47 33.85
CA VAL A 451 28.30 8.08 33.27
C VAL A 451 27.18 7.05 33.13
N GLY A 452 27.48 5.84 32.65
CA GLY A 452 26.52 4.75 32.54
C GLY A 452 25.93 4.31 33.89
N GLN A 453 26.75 4.18 34.91
CA GLN A 453 26.32 3.84 36.28
C GLN A 453 25.44 4.93 36.91
N ILE A 454 25.83 6.21 36.75
CA ILE A 454 25.06 7.35 37.25
C ILE A 454 23.72 7.44 36.57
N MET A 455 23.71 7.34 35.24
CA MET A 455 22.46 7.37 34.44
C MET A 455 21.50 6.24 34.81
N LYS A 456 22.05 5.03 35.13
CA LYS A 456 21.25 3.89 35.58
C LYS A 456 20.66 4.13 36.97
N GLU A 457 21.45 4.63 37.92
CA GLU A 457 21.02 4.96 39.29
C GLU A 457 19.98 6.06 39.32
N MET A 458 20.18 7.09 38.48
CA MET A 458 19.21 8.20 38.27
C MET A 458 18.01 7.80 37.41
N LYS A 459 17.89 6.51 37.02
CA LYS A 459 16.80 5.98 36.19
C LYS A 459 16.56 6.79 34.92
N GLY A 460 17.61 7.34 34.31
CA GLY A 460 17.55 8.18 33.13
C GLY A 460 16.94 9.58 33.34
N LYS A 461 16.84 10.03 34.61
CA LYS A 461 16.28 11.36 34.97
C LYS A 461 17.34 12.46 35.06
N ALA A 462 18.60 12.18 34.78
CA ALA A 462 19.67 13.18 34.76
C ALA A 462 20.03 13.55 33.30
N ASN A 463 20.41 14.83 33.09
CA ASN A 463 20.93 15.26 31.80
C ASN A 463 22.35 14.69 31.61
N PRO A 464 22.66 13.91 30.57
CA PRO A 464 23.98 13.32 30.35
C PRO A 464 25.13 14.34 30.29
N ALA A 465 24.87 15.55 29.78
CA ALA A 465 25.85 16.62 29.75
C ALA A 465 26.17 17.13 31.18
N SER A 466 25.13 17.40 31.95
CA SER A 466 25.26 17.81 33.35
C SER A 466 25.93 16.72 34.21
N VAL A 467 25.58 15.45 33.97
CA VAL A 467 26.25 14.30 34.64
C VAL A 467 27.75 14.31 34.36
N ARG A 468 28.13 14.50 33.09
CA ARG A 468 29.54 14.50 32.68
C ARG A 468 30.30 15.68 33.27
N GLU A 469 29.68 16.87 33.23
CA GLU A 469 30.28 18.09 33.79
C GLU A 469 30.50 17.98 35.32
N THR A 470 29.44 17.56 36.03
CA THR A 470 29.52 17.39 37.51
C THR A 470 30.45 16.27 37.89
N LEU A 471 30.47 15.16 37.16
CA LEU A 471 31.42 14.05 37.38
C LEU A 471 32.87 14.54 37.22
N MET A 472 33.17 15.33 36.19
CA MET A 472 34.51 15.91 36.00
C MET A 472 34.90 16.80 37.19
N LYS A 473 33.98 17.66 37.63
CA LYS A 473 34.22 18.53 38.82
C LYS A 473 34.52 17.72 40.08
N GLU A 474 33.74 16.66 40.35
CA GLU A 474 33.92 15.81 41.52
C GLU A 474 35.21 14.95 41.44
N VAL A 475 35.58 14.50 40.26
CA VAL A 475 36.86 13.81 40.01
C VAL A 475 38.06 14.76 40.21
N GLU A 476 37.93 16.02 39.73
CA GLU A 476 38.98 17.02 39.96
C GLU A 476 39.19 17.38 41.43
N LYS A 477 38.12 17.41 42.25
CA LYS A 477 38.23 17.61 43.72
C LYS A 477 38.97 16.48 44.42
N ARG A 478 39.14 15.33 43.77
CA ARG A 478 39.76 14.12 44.34
C ARG A 478 41.19 13.84 43.81
N LYS A 479 41.65 14.68 42.84
CA LYS A 479 43.07 14.70 42.44
C LYS A 479 43.92 15.37 43.49
#